data_6530a7b5f1cbe2fdba7296d17fa380d2
#
_entry.id   6530a7b5f1cbe2fdba7296d17fa380d2
#
_cell.length_a   1.000
_cell.length_b   1.000
_cell.length_c   1.000
_cell.angle_alpha   90.00
_cell.angle_beta   90.00
_cell.angle_gamma   90.00
#
_symmetry.space_group_name_H-M   'P 1'
#
loop_
_entity.id
_entity.type
_entity.pdbx_description
1 polymer ?
#
loop_
_entity_poly.entity_id
_entity_poly.type
_entity_poly.pdbx_seq_one_letter_code
_entity_poly.pdbx_strand_id
1 'polypeptide(L)'
;MKSRLGLLAFGTFLLGIGAMIHAGRQAVPAGDTVVLVTLDGARTEEMFGGLDVDILASTLKAGQKLEELPVYKRFWAPSPEERRRKLMPFFWTLVTEQGSIAGNRRLGSAVQLGNAHWFSYPGYSEILLGEPHDAEIKSNDPIRNPYVTVLETLRERLSLPSDKVATFASWSVFNEIVEHTEGATYVNAGVEPLETPRTDIHLLNPLQAEAATPWDGTRFDAFTFRAAMAHLASARPRVLYVAYDETDDWAHDGRYDRLLESFARTDTYLKDMWNWLQSQPEYRGRTHLLITTDHGRGHTASDWRDHGAKIEGAQETWIAFASPRMPRRGEWRNAPTLSTSQVAATLASRMNVDWNAERPRAGRPIH
;
A
#
# COMPACT_ATOMS: atom_id res chain seq x y z
N MET A 1 46.07 -84.66 10.43
CA MET A 1 46.13 -84.53 8.95
C MET A 1 45.08 -83.50 8.49
N LYS A 2 45.61 -82.52 7.73
CA LYS A 2 44.85 -81.49 6.94
C LYS A 2 44.06 -80.44 7.66
N SER A 3 44.76 -79.31 7.84
CA SER A 3 44.30 -77.96 8.09
C SER A 3 43.35 -77.45 6.99
N ARG A 4 42.35 -76.66 7.34
CA ARG A 4 41.74 -75.63 6.44
C ARG A 4 41.60 -74.33 7.19
N LEU A 5 42.38 -73.35 6.73
CA LEU A 5 42.31 -71.95 7.05
C LEU A 5 40.92 -71.38 6.58
N GLY A 6 40.20 -70.71 7.44
CA GLY A 6 39.08 -69.91 7.07
C GLY A 6 39.43 -68.41 7.08
N LEU A 7 39.34 -67.76 5.91
CA LEU A 7 39.60 -66.32 5.70
C LEU A 7 38.46 -65.51 6.28
N LEU A 8 38.77 -64.64 7.22
CA LEU A 8 37.92 -63.59 7.68
C LEU A 8 37.99 -62.39 6.73
N ALA A 9 36.94 -62.07 6.03
CA ALA A 9 36.83 -60.87 5.23
C ALA A 9 36.35 -59.69 6.13
N PHE A 10 37.20 -58.71 6.30
CA PHE A 10 36.83 -57.41 6.92
C PHE A 10 36.09 -56.59 5.89
N GLY A 11 34.78 -56.41 6.11
CA GLY A 11 33.98 -55.45 5.37
C GLY A 11 34.15 -54.05 5.93
N THR A 12 34.80 -53.18 5.16
CA THR A 12 34.89 -51.72 5.46
C THR A 12 33.57 -51.03 5.16
N PHE A 13 32.87 -50.61 6.20
CA PHE A 13 31.70 -49.76 6.09
C PHE A 13 32.15 -48.31 5.85
N LEU A 14 32.04 -47.82 4.63
CA LEU A 14 32.21 -46.41 4.28
C LEU A 14 30.93 -45.65 4.72
N LEU A 15 31.01 -44.93 5.84
CA LEU A 15 30.06 -43.92 6.24
C LEU A 15 30.17 -42.74 5.27
N GLY A 16 29.24 -42.65 4.32
CA GLY A 16 29.04 -41.48 3.48
C GLY A 16 28.48 -40.34 4.33
N ILE A 17 29.31 -39.36 4.69
CA ILE A 17 28.86 -38.10 5.28
C ILE A 17 28.20 -37.31 4.13
N GLY A 18 26.90 -37.34 4.05
CA GLY A 18 26.10 -36.45 3.19
C GLY A 18 26.24 -35.04 3.71
N ALA A 19 27.09 -34.22 3.08
CA ALA A 19 27.11 -32.79 3.28
C ALA A 19 25.75 -32.24 2.80
N MET A 20 24.87 -31.91 3.73
CA MET A 20 23.71 -31.05 3.44
C MET A 20 24.26 -29.67 3.00
N ILE A 21 24.23 -29.43 1.70
CA ILE A 21 24.47 -28.12 1.15
C ILE A 21 23.28 -27.28 1.60
N HIS A 22 23.43 -26.56 2.71
CA HIS A 22 22.56 -25.40 2.99
C HIS A 22 22.85 -24.42 1.85
N ALA A 23 21.92 -24.32 0.90
CA ALA A 23 21.89 -23.20 -0.03
C ALA A 23 21.81 -21.92 0.81
N GLY A 24 22.94 -21.32 1.06
CA GLY A 24 23.05 -20.05 1.76
C GLY A 24 22.17 -19.05 1.01
N ARG A 25 21.10 -18.56 1.67
CA ARG A 25 20.37 -17.39 1.20
C ARG A 25 21.43 -16.32 0.96
N GLN A 26 21.64 -15.94 -0.30
CA GLN A 26 22.46 -14.78 -0.60
C GLN A 26 21.85 -13.60 0.16
N ALA A 27 22.62 -13.04 1.07
CA ALA A 27 22.19 -11.83 1.78
C ALA A 27 21.95 -10.75 0.73
N VAL A 28 20.71 -10.29 0.61
CA VAL A 28 20.38 -9.14 -0.24
C VAL A 28 21.25 -7.98 0.24
N PRO A 29 22.03 -7.33 -0.64
CA PRO A 29 22.89 -6.23 -0.23
C PRO A 29 22.11 -5.21 0.59
N ALA A 30 22.65 -4.82 1.74
CA ALA A 30 22.03 -3.83 2.60
C ALA A 30 21.86 -2.51 1.84
N GLY A 31 20.63 -2.12 1.56
CA GLY A 31 20.29 -0.89 0.84
C GLY A 31 18.94 -0.37 1.29
N ASP A 32 18.60 0.82 0.81
CA ASP A 32 17.31 1.39 1.13
C ASP A 32 16.15 0.57 0.59
N THR A 33 15.02 0.69 1.24
CA THR A 33 13.76 0.03 0.89
C THR A 33 12.67 1.09 0.80
N VAL A 34 11.86 1.03 -0.23
CA VAL A 34 10.66 1.86 -0.34
C VAL A 34 9.42 1.01 -0.13
N VAL A 35 8.48 1.56 0.61
CA VAL A 35 7.14 1.00 0.82
C VAL A 35 6.14 2.07 0.40
N LEU A 36 5.33 1.77 -0.60
CA LEU A 36 4.18 2.58 -0.99
C LEU A 36 2.92 1.92 -0.43
N VAL A 37 2.06 2.72 0.19
CA VAL A 37 0.73 2.29 0.60
C VAL A 37 -0.28 3.27 0.03
N THR A 38 -1.32 2.75 -0.60
CA THR A 38 -2.47 3.55 -1.04
C THR A 38 -3.75 3.08 -0.37
N LEU A 39 -4.62 4.04 -0.07
CA LEU A 39 -5.98 3.84 0.37
C LEU A 39 -6.88 4.39 -0.73
N ASP A 40 -7.66 3.52 -1.40
CA ASP A 40 -8.53 3.93 -2.50
C ASP A 40 -9.57 4.94 -2.04
N GLY A 41 -9.74 6.03 -2.77
CA GLY A 41 -10.75 7.04 -2.54
C GLY A 41 -10.75 7.67 -1.14
N ALA A 42 -9.64 7.65 -0.41
CA ALA A 42 -9.54 8.15 0.95
C ALA A 42 -9.49 9.68 0.99
N ARG A 43 -10.61 10.29 1.39
CA ARG A 43 -10.79 11.75 1.37
C ARG A 43 -9.88 12.50 2.34
N THR A 44 -9.61 13.75 2.00
CA THR A 44 -8.92 14.70 2.88
C THR A 44 -9.70 14.97 4.18
N GLU A 45 -11.05 14.88 4.13
CA GLU A 45 -11.93 15.12 5.27
C GLU A 45 -11.68 14.14 6.41
N GLU A 46 -11.69 12.82 6.14
CA GLU A 46 -11.40 11.81 7.16
C GLU A 46 -9.94 11.85 7.58
N MET A 47 -9.04 12.05 6.62
CA MET A 47 -7.61 12.08 6.92
C MET A 47 -7.27 13.23 7.86
N PHE A 48 -7.75 14.45 7.62
CA PHE A 48 -7.41 15.63 8.41
C PHE A 48 -8.45 16.01 9.46
N GLY A 49 -9.70 15.57 9.32
CA GLY A 49 -10.80 15.89 10.21
C GLY A 49 -11.32 14.73 11.06
N GLY A 50 -10.98 13.50 10.69
CA GLY A 50 -11.55 12.30 11.31
C GLY A 50 -13.02 12.10 10.95
N LEU A 51 -13.80 11.55 11.86
CA LEU A 51 -15.23 11.33 11.66
C LEU A 51 -15.95 12.63 11.27
N ASP A 52 -16.62 12.60 10.12
CA ASP A 52 -17.53 13.66 9.66
C ASP A 52 -18.94 13.41 10.22
N VAL A 53 -19.40 14.34 11.06
CA VAL A 53 -20.67 14.18 11.79
C VAL A 53 -21.86 14.34 10.86
N ASP A 54 -21.76 15.22 9.85
CA ASP A 54 -22.86 15.50 8.93
C ASP A 54 -23.11 14.31 8.00
N ILE A 55 -22.04 13.69 7.53
CA ILE A 55 -22.12 12.44 6.74
C ILE A 55 -22.68 11.32 7.61
N LEU A 56 -22.15 11.11 8.81
CA LEU A 56 -22.66 10.06 9.68
C LEU A 56 -24.13 10.25 10.00
N ALA A 57 -24.56 11.49 10.25
CA ALA A 57 -25.97 11.83 10.48
C ALA A 57 -26.85 11.49 9.26
N SER A 58 -26.34 11.71 8.05
CA SER A 58 -27.09 11.41 6.82
C SER A 58 -27.31 9.90 6.61
N THR A 59 -26.55 9.04 7.27
CA THR A 59 -26.68 7.57 7.18
C THR A 59 -27.59 6.96 8.25
N LEU A 60 -28.14 7.78 9.17
CA LEU A 60 -29.03 7.31 10.24
C LEU A 60 -30.31 6.72 9.69
N LYS A 61 -30.72 5.60 10.25
CA LYS A 61 -32.06 5.04 10.04
C LYS A 61 -33.07 5.74 10.93
N ALA A 62 -34.34 5.69 10.55
CA ALA A 62 -35.41 6.26 11.34
C ALA A 62 -35.35 5.79 12.81
N GLY A 63 -35.36 6.73 13.74
CA GLY A 63 -35.30 6.49 15.17
C GLY A 63 -33.92 6.22 15.77
N GLN A 64 -32.86 6.16 14.94
CA GLN A 64 -31.47 6.06 15.46
C GLN A 64 -30.96 7.44 15.91
N LYS A 65 -30.08 7.44 16.89
CA LYS A 65 -29.34 8.62 17.36
C LYS A 65 -27.85 8.45 17.13
N LEU A 66 -27.19 9.55 16.78
CA LEU A 66 -25.73 9.56 16.54
C LEU A 66 -24.95 8.98 17.71
N GLU A 67 -25.30 9.41 18.92
CA GLU A 67 -24.59 9.05 20.16
C GLU A 67 -24.73 7.56 20.50
N GLU A 68 -25.68 6.86 19.90
CA GLU A 68 -25.89 5.43 20.09
C GLU A 68 -24.99 4.58 19.15
N LEU A 69 -24.55 5.16 18.04
CA LEU A 69 -23.74 4.44 17.06
C LEU A 69 -22.35 4.06 17.63
N PRO A 70 -21.91 2.80 17.44
CA PRO A 70 -20.58 2.35 17.88
C PRO A 70 -19.44 3.21 17.34
N VAL A 71 -19.49 3.56 16.05
CA VAL A 71 -18.46 4.38 15.39
C VAL A 71 -18.43 5.81 15.94
N TYR A 72 -19.57 6.40 16.28
CA TYR A 72 -19.63 7.70 16.94
C TYR A 72 -18.95 7.63 18.32
N LYS A 73 -19.33 6.68 19.15
CA LYS A 73 -18.70 6.49 20.48
C LYS A 73 -17.19 6.28 20.40
N ARG A 74 -16.74 5.61 19.35
CA ARG A 74 -15.32 5.28 19.15
C ARG A 74 -14.51 6.45 18.62
N PHE A 75 -15.01 7.17 17.61
CA PHE A 75 -14.22 8.10 16.83
C PHE A 75 -14.56 9.57 17.04
N TRP A 76 -15.71 9.89 17.65
CA TRP A 76 -16.08 11.27 17.89
C TRP A 76 -15.21 11.94 18.96
N ALA A 77 -14.91 13.22 18.73
CA ALA A 77 -14.30 14.14 19.67
C ALA A 77 -14.65 15.58 19.26
N PRO A 78 -14.52 16.59 20.16
CA PRO A 78 -14.90 17.97 19.86
C PRO A 78 -14.10 18.60 18.72
N SER A 79 -12.79 18.36 18.66
CA SER A 79 -11.92 18.92 17.60
C SER A 79 -11.65 17.93 16.48
N PRO A 80 -11.43 18.43 15.24
CA PRO A 80 -10.97 17.60 14.12
C PRO A 80 -9.68 16.86 14.42
N GLU A 81 -8.74 17.50 15.10
CA GLU A 81 -7.44 16.95 15.46
C GLU A 81 -7.57 15.76 16.41
N GLU A 82 -8.51 15.82 17.36
CA GLU A 82 -8.80 14.71 18.25
C GLU A 82 -9.51 13.57 17.53
N ARG A 83 -10.50 13.88 16.64
CA ARG A 83 -11.21 12.87 15.85
C ARG A 83 -10.27 12.08 14.95
N ARG A 84 -9.40 12.76 14.19
CA ARG A 84 -8.44 12.08 13.31
C ARG A 84 -7.43 11.21 14.09
N ARG A 85 -7.01 11.65 15.30
CA ARG A 85 -6.16 10.85 16.18
C ARG A 85 -6.88 9.65 16.79
N LYS A 86 -8.19 9.73 16.99
CA LYS A 86 -8.99 8.57 17.37
C LYS A 86 -9.18 7.60 16.21
N LEU A 87 -9.30 8.11 14.99
CA LEU A 87 -9.48 7.31 13.79
C LEU A 87 -8.20 6.56 13.42
N MET A 88 -7.06 7.28 13.35
CA MET A 88 -5.75 6.74 12.95
C MET A 88 -4.64 7.15 13.93
N PRO A 89 -4.62 6.59 15.16
CA PRO A 89 -3.70 7.02 16.21
C PRO A 89 -2.22 6.78 15.88
N PHE A 90 -1.89 5.62 15.29
CA PHE A 90 -0.51 5.30 14.91
C PHE A 90 -0.04 6.20 13.77
N PHE A 91 -0.83 6.37 12.72
CA PHE A 91 -0.50 7.21 11.58
C PHE A 91 -0.17 8.65 12.02
N TRP A 92 -1.01 9.26 12.84
CA TRP A 92 -0.78 10.62 13.33
C TRP A 92 0.41 10.74 14.27
N THR A 93 0.71 9.69 15.04
CA THR A 93 1.95 9.63 15.83
C THR A 93 3.17 9.55 14.91
N LEU A 94 3.14 8.66 13.91
CA LEU A 94 4.22 8.50 12.93
C LEU A 94 4.51 9.82 12.19
N VAL A 95 3.46 10.49 11.68
CA VAL A 95 3.57 11.77 10.96
C VAL A 95 4.18 12.85 11.85
N THR A 96 3.70 12.98 13.09
CA THR A 96 4.14 14.06 14.00
C THR A 96 5.54 13.84 14.56
N GLU A 97 5.94 12.61 14.79
CA GLU A 97 7.22 12.28 15.45
C GLU A 97 8.34 11.92 14.48
N GLN A 98 8.00 11.32 13.34
CA GLN A 98 9.00 10.74 12.44
C GLN A 98 8.82 11.13 10.96
N GLY A 99 7.72 11.80 10.61
CA GLY A 99 7.32 11.97 9.24
C GLY A 99 6.85 13.38 8.87
N SER A 100 6.08 13.41 7.81
CA SER A 100 5.46 14.62 7.26
C SER A 100 4.17 14.24 6.51
N ILE A 101 3.22 15.16 6.43
CA ILE A 101 2.03 15.03 5.57
C ILE A 101 1.69 16.36 4.91
N ALA A 102 1.38 16.32 3.62
CA ALA A 102 0.83 17.42 2.83
C ALA A 102 -0.61 17.06 2.39
N GLY A 103 -1.44 18.08 2.16
CA GLY A 103 -2.81 17.92 1.68
C GLY A 103 -3.86 18.60 2.55
N ASN A 104 -3.51 19.09 3.75
CA ASN A 104 -4.47 19.82 4.59
C ASN A 104 -4.70 21.25 4.06
N ARG A 105 -5.75 21.40 3.26
CA ARG A 105 -6.11 22.67 2.64
C ARG A 105 -6.45 23.77 3.67
N ARG A 106 -6.94 23.39 4.85
CA ARG A 106 -7.21 24.33 5.96
C ARG A 106 -5.93 24.97 6.50
N LEU A 107 -4.79 24.33 6.25
CA LEU A 107 -3.46 24.84 6.64
C LEU A 107 -2.68 25.42 5.45
N GLY A 108 -3.32 25.62 4.30
CA GLY A 108 -2.66 26.14 3.10
C GLY A 108 -1.70 25.12 2.47
N SER A 109 -1.98 23.83 2.62
CA SER A 109 -1.23 22.74 1.99
C SER A 109 -2.18 21.92 1.14
N ALA A 110 -1.94 21.85 -0.16
CA ALA A 110 -2.77 21.10 -1.09
C ALA A 110 -1.95 20.03 -1.83
N VAL A 111 -2.56 18.90 -2.07
CA VAL A 111 -2.11 17.88 -3.02
C VAL A 111 -3.28 17.57 -3.93
N GLN A 112 -3.02 17.38 -5.22
CA GLN A 112 -4.09 17.14 -6.17
C GLN A 112 -3.63 16.24 -7.32
N LEU A 113 -4.59 15.60 -7.96
CA LEU A 113 -4.40 14.88 -9.21
C LEU A 113 -4.05 15.83 -10.35
N GLY A 114 -3.17 15.36 -11.23
CA GLY A 114 -2.89 16.00 -12.52
C GLY A 114 -3.78 15.49 -13.65
N ASN A 115 -4.32 14.26 -13.53
CA ASN A 115 -5.24 13.70 -14.53
C ASN A 115 -6.62 14.35 -14.44
N ALA A 116 -7.40 14.27 -15.53
CA ALA A 116 -8.71 14.88 -15.65
C ALA A 116 -9.87 13.94 -15.27
N HIS A 117 -9.60 12.69 -14.89
CA HIS A 117 -10.64 11.68 -14.68
C HIS A 117 -11.07 11.52 -13.23
N TRP A 118 -10.15 11.66 -12.27
CA TRP A 118 -10.36 11.65 -10.81
C TRP A 118 -11.06 10.39 -10.30
N PHE A 119 -10.57 9.24 -10.76
CA PHE A 119 -10.96 7.91 -10.29
C PHE A 119 -9.79 6.91 -10.39
N SER A 120 -10.01 5.67 -9.96
CA SER A 120 -8.97 4.74 -9.53
C SER A 120 -7.88 4.47 -10.56
N TYR A 121 -8.13 3.86 -11.71
CA TYR A 121 -7.04 3.49 -12.61
C TYR A 121 -6.22 4.70 -13.09
N PRO A 122 -6.82 5.80 -13.58
CA PRO A 122 -6.05 7.02 -13.92
C PRO A 122 -5.24 7.59 -12.74
N GLY A 123 -5.80 7.57 -11.53
CA GLY A 123 -5.12 8.02 -10.31
C GLY A 123 -3.91 7.14 -9.96
N TYR A 124 -4.08 5.84 -9.92
CA TYR A 124 -2.99 4.88 -9.69
C TYR A 124 -1.93 4.94 -10.77
N SER A 125 -2.34 5.07 -12.03
CA SER A 125 -1.40 5.23 -13.14
C SER A 125 -0.56 6.49 -12.99
N GLU A 126 -1.16 7.62 -12.63
CA GLU A 126 -0.43 8.86 -12.36
C GLU A 126 0.58 8.71 -11.23
N ILE A 127 0.21 8.03 -10.12
CA ILE A 127 1.11 7.70 -9.02
C ILE A 127 2.34 6.92 -9.50
N LEU A 128 2.15 5.94 -10.40
CA LEU A 128 3.20 5.02 -10.83
C LEU A 128 4.01 5.52 -12.03
N LEU A 129 3.46 6.40 -12.84
CA LEU A 129 4.13 6.97 -14.02
C LEU A 129 4.71 8.37 -13.74
N GLY A 130 4.13 9.10 -12.78
CA GLY A 130 4.54 10.45 -12.46
C GLY A 130 4.00 11.52 -13.42
N GLU A 131 3.11 11.15 -14.33
CA GLU A 131 2.42 12.03 -15.26
C GLU A 131 1.06 11.44 -15.65
N PRO A 132 0.03 12.28 -15.95
CA PRO A 132 -1.26 11.79 -16.41
C PRO A 132 -1.20 11.30 -17.88
N HIS A 133 -2.03 10.32 -18.21
CA HIS A 133 -2.19 9.74 -19.55
C HIS A 133 -3.68 9.62 -19.91
N ASP A 134 -4.39 10.73 -19.87
CA ASP A 134 -5.85 10.81 -19.97
C ASP A 134 -6.44 10.28 -21.30
N ALA A 135 -5.64 10.27 -22.36
CA ALA A 135 -6.09 9.76 -23.67
C ALA A 135 -6.13 8.22 -23.70
N GLU A 136 -5.17 7.57 -23.05
CA GLU A 136 -4.98 6.11 -23.08
C GLU A 136 -5.64 5.44 -21.87
N ILE A 137 -5.55 6.06 -20.68
CA ILE A 137 -6.02 5.50 -19.41
C ILE A 137 -7.21 6.34 -18.94
N LYS A 138 -8.41 5.92 -19.31
CA LYS A 138 -9.66 6.68 -19.13
C LYS A 138 -10.84 5.87 -18.59
N SER A 139 -10.60 4.66 -18.12
CA SER A 139 -11.60 3.77 -17.52
C SER A 139 -10.93 2.90 -16.45
N ASN A 140 -11.74 2.20 -15.66
CA ASN A 140 -11.31 1.13 -14.74
C ASN A 140 -11.29 -0.25 -15.40
N ASP A 141 -11.38 -0.33 -16.73
CA ASP A 141 -11.30 -1.59 -17.44
C ASP A 141 -9.93 -2.27 -17.22
N PRO A 142 -9.89 -3.62 -17.14
CA PRO A 142 -8.65 -4.35 -16.92
C PRO A 142 -7.79 -4.39 -18.19
N ILE A 143 -7.30 -3.25 -18.62
CA ILE A 143 -6.42 -3.08 -19.80
C ILE A 143 -5.02 -2.83 -19.28
N ARG A 144 -4.06 -3.65 -19.73
CA ARG A 144 -2.65 -3.55 -19.34
C ARG A 144 -2.12 -2.13 -19.55
N ASN A 145 -1.42 -1.61 -18.53
CA ASN A 145 -0.80 -0.29 -18.58
C ASN A 145 0.10 -0.18 -19.82
N PRO A 146 -0.15 0.77 -20.73
CA PRO A 146 0.64 0.91 -21.96
C PRO A 146 2.05 1.46 -21.68
N TYR A 147 2.38 1.78 -20.44
CA TYR A 147 3.64 2.43 -20.08
C TYR A 147 4.37 1.67 -18.98
N VAL A 148 5.69 1.57 -19.09
CA VAL A 148 6.58 1.03 -18.05
C VAL A 148 6.48 1.87 -16.79
N THR A 149 6.18 1.24 -15.67
CA THR A 149 5.99 1.91 -14.38
C THR A 149 7.31 2.14 -13.64
N VAL A 150 7.26 2.96 -12.58
CA VAL A 150 8.40 3.14 -11.69
C VAL A 150 8.83 1.84 -11.00
N LEU A 151 7.90 0.90 -10.79
CA LEU A 151 8.20 -0.40 -10.17
C LEU A 151 9.09 -1.24 -11.07
N GLU A 152 8.73 -1.36 -12.35
CA GLU A 152 9.53 -2.07 -13.35
C GLU A 152 10.92 -1.42 -13.53
N THR A 153 10.95 -0.09 -13.62
CA THR A 153 12.23 0.66 -13.74
C THR A 153 13.11 0.46 -12.51
N LEU A 154 12.56 0.50 -11.30
CA LEU A 154 13.34 0.22 -10.08
C LEU A 154 13.89 -1.21 -10.08
N ARG A 155 13.08 -2.19 -10.50
CA ARG A 155 13.56 -3.57 -10.65
C ARG A 155 14.75 -3.67 -11.59
N GLU A 156 14.64 -3.07 -12.77
CA GLU A 156 15.66 -3.10 -13.82
C GLU A 156 16.94 -2.37 -13.37
N ARG A 157 16.82 -1.10 -12.96
CA ARG A 157 17.95 -0.25 -12.58
C ARG A 157 18.73 -0.77 -11.39
N LEU A 158 18.05 -1.46 -10.47
CA LEU A 158 18.69 -2.05 -9.29
C LEU A 158 19.03 -3.54 -9.49
N SER A 159 18.79 -4.09 -10.69
CA SER A 159 19.01 -5.51 -11.03
C SER A 159 18.39 -6.46 -10.01
N LEU A 160 17.15 -6.19 -9.60
CA LEU A 160 16.44 -6.98 -8.60
C LEU A 160 15.68 -8.14 -9.26
N PRO A 161 15.62 -9.32 -8.61
CA PRO A 161 14.64 -10.36 -8.97
C PRO A 161 13.21 -9.84 -8.82
N SER A 162 12.25 -10.44 -9.51
CA SER A 162 10.84 -9.99 -9.48
C SER A 162 10.25 -10.01 -8.08
N ASP A 163 10.56 -11.00 -7.25
CA ASP A 163 10.09 -11.13 -5.87
C ASP A 163 10.60 -10.04 -4.92
N LYS A 164 11.58 -9.22 -5.35
CA LYS A 164 12.11 -8.08 -4.59
C LYS A 164 11.40 -6.77 -4.91
N VAL A 165 10.54 -6.77 -5.91
CA VAL A 165 9.65 -5.67 -6.27
C VAL A 165 8.24 -6.23 -6.32
N ALA A 166 7.49 -6.03 -5.25
CA ALA A 166 6.24 -6.74 -5.04
C ALA A 166 5.06 -5.80 -4.81
N THR A 167 3.92 -6.12 -5.42
CA THR A 167 2.64 -5.45 -5.22
C THR A 167 1.63 -6.42 -4.62
N PHE A 168 0.92 -5.96 -3.60
CA PHE A 168 -0.25 -6.61 -3.01
C PHE A 168 -1.42 -5.65 -3.04
N ALA A 169 -2.50 -6.02 -3.73
CA ALA A 169 -3.64 -5.16 -3.91
C ALA A 169 -4.95 -5.88 -3.59
N SER A 170 -5.93 -5.14 -3.06
CA SER A 170 -7.25 -5.69 -2.80
C SER A 170 -8.05 -5.85 -4.09
N TRP A 171 -7.89 -4.93 -5.04
CA TRP A 171 -8.58 -4.95 -6.34
C TRP A 171 -7.79 -5.68 -7.43
N SER A 172 -8.46 -6.57 -8.19
CA SER A 172 -7.81 -7.45 -9.19
C SER A 172 -7.19 -6.69 -10.38
N VAL A 173 -7.72 -5.51 -10.73
CA VAL A 173 -7.23 -4.71 -11.86
C VAL A 173 -5.79 -4.21 -11.64
N PHE A 174 -5.28 -4.34 -10.43
CA PHE A 174 -3.86 -4.08 -10.17
C PHE A 174 -2.90 -4.98 -10.95
N ASN A 175 -3.35 -6.14 -11.43
CA ASN A 175 -2.59 -6.97 -12.37
C ASN A 175 -2.25 -6.25 -13.66
N GLU A 176 -3.10 -5.30 -14.06
CA GLU A 176 -2.93 -4.48 -15.26
C GLU A 176 -2.29 -3.12 -14.96
N ILE A 177 -2.60 -2.52 -13.81
CA ILE A 177 -2.17 -1.17 -13.44
C ILE A 177 -0.65 -1.07 -13.23
N VAL A 178 -0.08 -2.04 -12.52
CA VAL A 178 1.25 -1.88 -11.90
C VAL A 178 2.41 -2.19 -12.81
N GLU A 179 2.18 -2.86 -13.93
CA GLU A 179 3.24 -3.23 -14.86
C GLU A 179 2.77 -3.19 -16.34
N HIS A 180 3.68 -2.77 -17.18
CA HIS A 180 3.54 -2.84 -18.64
C HIS A 180 3.81 -4.25 -19.15
N THR A 181 4.84 -4.89 -18.66
CA THR A 181 5.23 -6.26 -19.03
C THR A 181 4.77 -7.22 -17.94
N GLU A 182 3.84 -8.10 -18.29
CA GLU A 182 3.31 -9.11 -17.36
C GLU A 182 4.43 -9.95 -16.75
N GLY A 183 4.42 -10.06 -15.41
CA GLY A 183 5.41 -10.81 -14.64
C GLY A 183 6.77 -10.09 -14.51
N ALA A 184 6.86 -8.82 -14.92
CA ALA A 184 8.05 -8.01 -14.68
C ALA A 184 8.31 -7.86 -13.18
N THR A 185 7.28 -7.74 -12.36
CA THR A 185 7.34 -7.66 -10.90
C THR A 185 6.55 -8.82 -10.27
N TYR A 186 6.56 -8.94 -8.95
CA TYR A 186 5.66 -9.87 -8.27
C TYR A 186 4.34 -9.15 -7.97
N VAL A 187 3.25 -9.64 -8.52
CA VAL A 187 1.91 -9.10 -8.26
C VAL A 187 1.03 -10.17 -7.65
N ASN A 188 0.25 -9.81 -6.64
CA ASN A 188 -0.82 -10.62 -6.08
C ASN A 188 -2.00 -9.70 -5.76
N ALA A 189 -3.02 -9.73 -6.60
CA ALA A 189 -4.13 -8.80 -6.57
C ALA A 189 -5.49 -9.52 -6.55
N GLY A 190 -6.51 -8.85 -6.02
CA GLY A 190 -7.87 -9.40 -5.92
C GLY A 190 -7.90 -10.71 -5.15
N VAL A 191 -8.70 -11.66 -5.64
CA VAL A 191 -8.93 -12.94 -4.97
C VAL A 191 -7.88 -14.00 -5.30
N GLU A 192 -6.76 -13.64 -5.90
CA GLU A 192 -5.68 -14.58 -6.21
C GLU A 192 -5.11 -15.23 -4.94
N PRO A 193 -4.86 -16.55 -4.99
CA PRO A 193 -4.22 -17.22 -3.87
C PRO A 193 -2.77 -16.73 -3.69
N LEU A 194 -2.32 -16.61 -2.45
CA LEU A 194 -0.93 -16.34 -2.16
C LEU A 194 -0.10 -17.62 -2.34
N GLU A 195 0.87 -17.57 -3.24
CA GLU A 195 1.89 -18.61 -3.38
C GLU A 195 3.03 -18.35 -2.40
N THR A 196 3.19 -19.21 -1.41
CA THR A 196 4.22 -19.08 -0.38
C THR A 196 4.65 -20.44 0.17
N PRO A 197 5.94 -20.64 0.45
CA PRO A 197 6.41 -21.83 1.16
C PRO A 197 6.07 -21.81 2.67
N ARG A 198 5.46 -20.75 3.17
CA ARG A 198 5.14 -20.60 4.60
C ARG A 198 3.96 -21.44 4.99
N THR A 199 4.16 -22.33 5.95
CA THR A 199 3.10 -23.21 6.49
C THR A 199 2.29 -22.56 7.61
N ASP A 200 2.80 -21.52 8.24
CA ASP A 200 2.12 -20.81 9.32
C ASP A 200 0.94 -19.94 8.85
N ILE A 201 0.82 -19.71 7.53
CA ILE A 201 -0.29 -19.00 6.90
C ILE A 201 -1.12 -19.90 5.96
N HIS A 202 -1.06 -21.21 6.13
CA HIS A 202 -1.77 -22.18 5.25
C HIS A 202 -3.30 -21.97 5.19
N LEU A 203 -3.88 -21.31 6.19
CA LEU A 203 -5.31 -20.98 6.21
C LEU A 203 -5.67 -19.71 5.42
N LEU A 204 -4.69 -18.90 4.98
CA LEU A 204 -4.98 -17.61 4.33
C LEU A 204 -5.82 -17.80 3.05
N ASN A 205 -5.39 -18.69 2.16
CA ASN A 205 -6.09 -18.94 0.90
C ASN A 205 -7.49 -19.56 1.10
N PRO A 206 -7.68 -20.62 1.92
CA PRO A 206 -9.02 -21.12 2.23
C PRO A 206 -9.95 -20.06 2.84
N LEU A 207 -9.47 -19.29 3.81
CA LEU A 207 -10.27 -18.24 4.43
C LEU A 207 -10.63 -17.13 3.45
N GLN A 208 -9.72 -16.73 2.55
CA GLN A 208 -10.01 -15.76 1.50
C GLN A 208 -11.10 -16.28 0.55
N ALA A 209 -11.04 -17.56 0.16
CA ALA A 209 -12.04 -18.16 -0.71
C ALA A 209 -13.43 -18.25 -0.05
N GLU A 210 -13.49 -18.42 1.27
CA GLU A 210 -14.74 -18.49 2.05
C GLU A 210 -15.30 -17.10 2.41
N ALA A 211 -14.43 -16.08 2.58
CA ALA A 211 -14.79 -14.73 2.96
C ALA A 211 -14.96 -13.82 1.74
N ALA A 212 -15.93 -14.15 0.88
CA ALA A 212 -16.23 -13.33 -0.29
C ALA A 212 -16.70 -11.91 0.10
N THR A 213 -16.22 -10.93 -0.64
CA THR A 213 -16.71 -9.56 -0.57
C THR A 213 -18.00 -9.40 -1.41
N PRO A 214 -18.80 -8.36 -1.19
CA PRO A 214 -19.92 -8.06 -2.08
C PRO A 214 -19.46 -7.43 -3.42
N TRP A 215 -18.19 -7.15 -3.58
CA TRP A 215 -17.61 -6.43 -4.73
C TRP A 215 -16.89 -7.40 -5.67
N ASP A 216 -17.07 -7.21 -6.98
CA ASP A 216 -16.46 -8.06 -7.98
C ASP A 216 -14.95 -7.82 -8.08
N GLY A 217 -14.19 -8.92 -8.08
CA GLY A 217 -12.73 -8.85 -8.25
C GLY A 217 -11.95 -8.26 -7.08
N THR A 218 -12.61 -7.97 -5.94
CA THR A 218 -11.99 -7.37 -4.77
C THR A 218 -11.97 -8.33 -3.58
N ARG A 219 -10.90 -8.36 -2.84
CA ARG A 219 -10.80 -9.04 -1.53
C ARG A 219 -10.76 -8.02 -0.40
N PHE A 220 -11.11 -8.45 0.83
CA PHE A 220 -10.93 -7.61 2.00
C PHE A 220 -9.45 -7.25 2.23
N ASP A 221 -9.19 -6.01 2.63
CA ASP A 221 -7.85 -5.47 2.93
C ASP A 221 -7.07 -6.32 3.95
N ALA A 222 -7.78 -7.04 4.80
CA ALA A 222 -7.17 -7.97 5.75
C ALA A 222 -6.36 -9.07 5.05
N PHE A 223 -6.84 -9.61 3.94
CA PHE A 223 -6.11 -10.63 3.17
C PHE A 223 -4.93 -10.00 2.43
N THR A 224 -5.10 -8.82 1.84
CA THR A 224 -4.03 -8.04 1.21
C THR A 224 -2.90 -7.76 2.19
N PHE A 225 -3.22 -7.28 3.38
CA PHE A 225 -2.24 -7.04 4.43
C PHE A 225 -1.50 -8.33 4.84
N ARG A 226 -2.23 -9.43 5.08
CA ARG A 226 -1.62 -10.71 5.49
C ARG A 226 -0.73 -11.29 4.40
N ALA A 227 -1.16 -11.20 3.13
CA ALA A 227 -0.35 -11.63 1.98
C ALA A 227 0.94 -10.80 1.87
N ALA A 228 0.84 -9.48 1.96
CA ALA A 228 2.00 -8.58 1.95
C ALA A 228 2.98 -8.88 3.10
N MET A 229 2.48 -9.08 4.32
CA MET A 229 3.31 -9.41 5.48
C MET A 229 4.00 -10.78 5.34
N ALA A 230 3.31 -11.76 4.78
CA ALA A 230 3.89 -13.08 4.51
C ALA A 230 5.04 -13.01 3.49
N HIS A 231 4.83 -12.27 2.40
CA HIS A 231 5.87 -12.04 1.40
C HIS A 231 7.03 -11.20 1.97
N LEU A 232 6.71 -10.15 2.71
CA LEU A 232 7.70 -9.31 3.39
C LEU A 232 8.60 -10.15 4.29
N ALA A 233 8.03 -11.09 5.05
CA ALA A 233 8.79 -11.97 5.94
C ALA A 233 9.60 -13.05 5.21
N SER A 234 9.16 -13.54 4.04
CA SER A 234 9.81 -14.62 3.30
C SER A 234 10.75 -14.11 2.21
N ALA A 235 10.28 -13.24 1.34
CA ALA A 235 11.00 -12.76 0.16
C ALA A 235 11.90 -11.55 0.45
N ARG A 236 11.63 -10.78 1.52
CA ARG A 236 12.44 -9.60 1.86
C ARG A 236 12.55 -8.59 0.70
N PRO A 237 11.43 -8.05 0.19
CA PRO A 237 11.45 -7.13 -0.94
C PRO A 237 12.19 -5.82 -0.63
N ARG A 238 12.70 -5.17 -1.68
CA ARG A 238 13.31 -3.84 -1.65
C ARG A 238 12.33 -2.74 -2.06
N VAL A 239 11.31 -3.12 -2.82
CA VAL A 239 10.20 -2.27 -3.22
C VAL A 239 8.92 -3.04 -2.90
N LEU A 240 8.09 -2.47 -2.05
CA LEU A 240 6.80 -3.05 -1.68
C LEU A 240 5.71 -2.02 -1.94
N TYR A 241 4.69 -2.42 -2.69
CA TYR A 241 3.46 -1.65 -2.85
C TYR A 241 2.30 -2.42 -2.24
N VAL A 242 1.51 -1.76 -1.38
CA VAL A 242 0.29 -2.32 -0.79
C VAL A 242 -0.85 -1.36 -1.09
N ALA A 243 -1.86 -1.82 -1.84
CA ALA A 243 -3.02 -1.04 -2.22
C ALA A 243 -4.28 -1.59 -1.53
N TYR A 244 -4.88 -0.78 -0.67
CA TYR A 244 -6.12 -1.07 0.04
C TYR A 244 -7.30 -0.42 -0.66
N ASP A 245 -8.45 -1.10 -0.65
CA ASP A 245 -9.62 -0.76 -1.45
C ASP A 245 -10.88 -0.46 -0.63
N GLU A 246 -11.00 -1.04 0.57
CA GLU A 246 -12.22 -0.97 1.38
C GLU A 246 -12.72 0.46 1.68
N THR A 247 -11.88 1.48 1.63
CA THR A 247 -12.30 2.87 1.85
C THR A 247 -13.16 3.38 0.70
N ASP A 248 -12.90 2.95 -0.53
CA ASP A 248 -13.69 3.29 -1.72
C ASP A 248 -14.97 2.49 -1.78
N ASP A 249 -14.88 1.19 -1.70
CA ASP A 249 -16.00 0.26 -1.79
C ASP A 249 -17.09 0.55 -0.75
N TRP A 250 -16.72 0.74 0.51
CA TRP A 250 -17.69 1.09 1.55
C TRP A 250 -18.31 2.47 1.37
N ALA A 251 -17.58 3.42 0.73
CA ALA A 251 -18.18 4.71 0.39
C ALA A 251 -19.26 4.54 -0.68
N HIS A 252 -18.99 3.80 -1.75
CA HIS A 252 -19.97 3.49 -2.80
C HIS A 252 -21.22 2.81 -2.24
N ASP A 253 -21.04 1.88 -1.29
CA ASP A 253 -22.15 1.23 -0.59
C ASP A 253 -22.91 2.14 0.39
N GLY A 254 -22.45 3.37 0.60
CA GLY A 254 -23.04 4.30 1.57
C GLY A 254 -22.85 3.86 3.02
N ARG A 255 -21.85 3.04 3.29
CA ARG A 255 -21.54 2.49 4.61
C ARG A 255 -20.43 3.29 5.28
N TYR A 256 -20.76 4.54 5.64
CA TYR A 256 -19.82 5.43 6.30
C TYR A 256 -19.23 4.84 7.60
N ASP A 257 -20.03 4.07 8.33
CA ASP A 257 -19.59 3.32 9.50
C ASP A 257 -18.44 2.35 9.16
N ARG A 258 -18.55 1.64 8.03
CA ARG A 258 -17.52 0.68 7.58
C ARG A 258 -16.29 1.38 7.01
N LEU A 259 -16.50 2.48 6.28
CA LEU A 259 -15.41 3.33 5.80
C LEU A 259 -14.53 3.79 6.97
N LEU A 260 -15.11 4.31 8.07
CA LEU A 260 -14.36 4.70 9.26
C LEU A 260 -13.62 3.51 9.90
N GLU A 261 -14.26 2.35 9.97
CA GLU A 261 -13.62 1.13 10.46
C GLU A 261 -12.46 0.68 9.56
N SER A 262 -12.53 0.91 8.23
CA SER A 262 -11.42 0.60 7.30
C SER A 262 -10.22 1.50 7.53
N PHE A 263 -10.39 2.79 7.72
CA PHE A 263 -9.31 3.69 8.16
C PHE A 263 -8.64 3.18 9.45
N ALA A 264 -9.43 2.82 10.45
CA ALA A 264 -8.89 2.35 11.72
C ALA A 264 -8.19 0.99 11.63
N ARG A 265 -8.64 0.10 10.72
CA ARG A 265 -7.92 -1.16 10.41
C ARG A 265 -6.61 -0.89 9.69
N THR A 266 -6.64 -0.02 8.69
CA THR A 266 -5.42 0.40 7.96
C THR A 266 -4.39 1.01 8.89
N ASP A 267 -4.79 1.81 9.87
CA ASP A 267 -3.89 2.31 10.92
C ASP A 267 -3.18 1.19 11.68
N THR A 268 -3.93 0.12 12.01
CA THR A 268 -3.36 -1.07 12.65
C THR A 268 -2.39 -1.81 11.72
N TYR A 269 -2.72 -1.95 10.43
CA TYR A 269 -1.84 -2.58 9.44
C TYR A 269 -0.55 -1.79 9.23
N LEU A 270 -0.65 -0.47 9.15
CA LEU A 270 0.51 0.42 9.07
C LEU A 270 1.42 0.28 10.30
N LYS A 271 0.82 0.24 11.50
CA LYS A 271 1.55 0.02 12.75
C LYS A 271 2.29 -1.31 12.76
N ASP A 272 1.60 -2.39 12.43
CA ASP A 272 2.17 -3.74 12.46
C ASP A 272 3.29 -3.88 11.42
N MET A 273 3.08 -3.38 10.20
CA MET A 273 4.08 -3.39 9.13
C MET A 273 5.30 -2.54 9.50
N TRP A 274 5.10 -1.31 9.97
CA TRP A 274 6.19 -0.42 10.37
C TRP A 274 7.00 -1.01 11.51
N ASN A 275 6.35 -1.50 12.56
CA ASN A 275 7.04 -2.11 13.70
C ASN A 275 7.84 -3.34 13.27
N TRP A 276 7.26 -4.18 12.40
CA TRP A 276 7.97 -5.32 11.86
C TRP A 276 9.21 -4.88 11.06
N LEU A 277 9.08 -3.91 10.14
CA LEU A 277 10.19 -3.36 9.36
C LEU A 277 11.30 -2.80 10.28
N GLN A 278 10.93 -2.03 11.29
CA GLN A 278 11.90 -1.46 12.24
C GLN A 278 12.50 -2.51 13.19
N SER A 279 11.90 -3.69 13.32
CA SER A 279 12.48 -4.80 14.09
C SER A 279 13.55 -5.59 13.31
N GLN A 280 13.54 -5.51 11.98
CA GLN A 280 14.48 -6.26 11.12
C GLN A 280 15.75 -5.44 10.85
N PRO A 281 16.96 -6.01 11.08
CA PRO A 281 18.24 -5.28 10.88
C PRO A 281 18.40 -4.71 9.47
N GLU A 282 17.95 -5.41 8.43
CA GLU A 282 18.06 -5.01 7.04
C GLU A 282 17.17 -3.80 6.66
N TYR A 283 16.07 -3.57 7.37
CA TYR A 283 15.09 -2.52 7.11
C TYR A 283 15.19 -1.34 8.07
N ARG A 284 15.69 -1.58 9.28
CA ARG A 284 15.75 -0.57 10.34
C ARG A 284 16.54 0.66 9.90
N GLY A 285 15.89 1.82 9.95
CA GLY A 285 16.51 3.09 9.58
C GLY A 285 16.82 3.25 8.09
N ARG A 286 16.32 2.33 7.24
CA ARG A 286 16.51 2.32 5.77
C ARG A 286 15.21 2.23 5.00
N THR A 287 14.08 2.20 5.70
CA THR A 287 12.75 2.14 5.08
C THR A 287 12.21 3.54 4.85
N HIS A 288 11.80 3.80 3.62
CA HIS A 288 11.09 4.99 3.19
C HIS A 288 9.65 4.60 2.94
N LEU A 289 8.75 5.04 3.81
CA LEU A 289 7.31 4.79 3.72
C LEU A 289 6.63 6.01 3.10
N LEU A 290 5.93 5.80 1.99
CA LEU A 290 4.98 6.73 1.39
C LEU A 290 3.58 6.19 1.58
N ILE A 291 2.64 7.06 1.96
CA ILE A 291 1.22 6.72 2.08
C ILE A 291 0.43 7.80 1.36
N THR A 292 -0.50 7.43 0.47
CA THR A 292 -1.31 8.38 -0.29
C THR A 292 -2.67 7.77 -0.66
N THR A 293 -3.46 8.50 -1.42
CA THR A 293 -4.69 8.03 -2.07
C THR A 293 -4.57 8.31 -3.57
N ASP A 294 -5.30 7.55 -4.36
CA ASP A 294 -5.34 7.67 -5.81
C ASP A 294 -6.31 8.77 -6.27
N HIS A 295 -7.40 9.03 -5.53
CA HIS A 295 -8.33 10.14 -5.73
C HIS A 295 -9.03 10.51 -4.41
N GLY A 296 -9.74 11.62 -4.42
CA GLY A 296 -10.68 12.02 -3.37
C GLY A 296 -12.12 11.70 -3.75
N ARG A 297 -13.06 12.31 -3.05
CA ARG A 297 -14.51 12.16 -3.25
C ARG A 297 -15.21 13.47 -2.94
N GLY A 298 -16.52 13.52 -3.17
CA GLY A 298 -17.35 14.68 -2.81
C GLY A 298 -17.24 15.07 -1.34
N HIS A 299 -17.43 16.35 -1.07
CA HIS A 299 -17.27 16.93 0.27
C HIS A 299 -18.50 16.85 1.16
N THR A 300 -19.68 16.61 0.57
CA THR A 300 -20.95 16.78 1.26
C THR A 300 -21.65 15.46 1.56
N ALA A 301 -22.66 15.49 2.40
CA ALA A 301 -23.50 14.34 2.70
C ALA A 301 -24.25 13.78 1.48
N SER A 302 -24.35 14.54 0.39
CA SER A 302 -25.02 14.10 -0.85
C SER A 302 -24.07 13.45 -1.87
N ASP A 303 -22.78 13.76 -1.83
CA ASP A 303 -21.80 13.34 -2.86
C ASP A 303 -20.55 12.62 -2.34
N TRP A 304 -20.39 12.46 -1.03
CA TRP A 304 -19.25 11.75 -0.43
C TRP A 304 -19.05 10.31 -0.92
N ARG A 305 -20.10 9.73 -1.53
CA ARG A 305 -20.03 8.37 -2.12
C ARG A 305 -19.44 8.37 -3.52
N ASP A 306 -19.40 9.55 -4.15
CA ASP A 306 -19.11 9.69 -5.56
C ASP A 306 -17.73 10.32 -5.76
N HIS A 307 -17.13 10.01 -6.90
CA HIS A 307 -15.87 10.58 -7.40
C HIS A 307 -15.95 10.76 -8.92
N GLY A 308 -14.86 11.20 -9.53
CA GLY A 308 -14.78 11.44 -10.97
C GLY A 308 -14.87 12.92 -11.33
N ALA A 309 -14.61 13.25 -12.59
CA ALA A 309 -14.36 14.59 -13.11
C ALA A 309 -15.47 15.64 -12.85
N LYS A 310 -16.66 15.21 -12.45
CA LYS A 310 -17.80 16.11 -12.16
C LYS A 310 -18.05 16.31 -10.67
N ILE A 311 -17.29 15.64 -9.83
CA ILE A 311 -17.45 15.67 -8.38
C ILE A 311 -16.37 16.55 -7.78
N GLU A 312 -16.76 17.70 -7.23
CA GLU A 312 -15.85 18.59 -6.52
C GLU A 312 -15.28 17.89 -5.29
N GLY A 313 -13.95 17.92 -5.13
CA GLY A 313 -13.22 17.17 -4.10
C GLY A 313 -12.58 15.89 -4.60
N ALA A 314 -13.07 15.29 -5.69
CA ALA A 314 -12.50 14.05 -6.20
C ALA A 314 -11.03 14.19 -6.69
N GLN A 315 -10.59 15.39 -7.06
CA GLN A 315 -9.21 15.70 -7.41
C GLN A 315 -8.29 15.93 -6.19
N GLU A 316 -8.86 16.03 -5.00
CA GLU A 316 -8.12 16.37 -3.79
C GLU A 316 -7.52 15.11 -3.14
N THR A 317 -6.21 15.14 -2.99
CA THR A 317 -5.46 14.02 -2.42
C THR A 317 -4.57 14.50 -1.27
N TRP A 318 -3.80 13.60 -0.72
CA TRP A 318 -2.82 13.87 0.32
C TRP A 318 -1.62 12.91 0.17
N ILE A 319 -0.44 13.32 0.64
CA ILE A 319 0.76 12.48 0.62
C ILE A 319 1.43 12.55 1.99
N ALA A 320 1.66 11.41 2.61
CA ALA A 320 2.39 11.29 3.86
C ALA A 320 3.71 10.53 3.67
N PHE A 321 4.70 10.89 4.47
CA PHE A 321 6.03 10.31 4.43
C PHE A 321 6.51 9.96 5.82
N ALA A 322 7.19 8.82 5.95
CA ALA A 322 8.10 8.53 7.06
C ALA A 322 9.41 8.01 6.47
N SER A 323 10.49 8.75 6.61
CA SER A 323 11.73 8.46 5.90
C SER A 323 12.93 8.99 6.68
N PRO A 324 14.03 8.22 6.80
CA PRO A 324 15.24 8.69 7.45
C PRO A 324 15.94 9.82 6.70
N ARG A 325 15.61 10.06 5.42
CA ARG A 325 16.22 11.07 4.55
C ARG A 325 15.33 12.27 4.25
N MET A 326 14.13 12.32 4.81
CA MET A 326 13.25 13.47 4.63
C MET A 326 13.15 14.27 5.93
N PRO A 327 13.05 15.61 5.82
CA PRO A 327 12.82 16.44 7.00
C PRO A 327 11.52 16.03 7.71
N ARG A 328 11.58 15.94 9.04
CA ARG A 328 10.38 15.78 9.87
C ARG A 328 9.69 17.12 9.94
N ARG A 329 8.67 17.32 9.12
CA ARG A 329 7.91 18.58 9.07
C ARG A 329 6.56 18.47 9.76
N GLY A 330 6.15 17.25 10.14
CA GLY A 330 4.80 16.99 10.61
C GLY A 330 3.77 17.37 9.55
N GLU A 331 2.76 18.11 9.92
CA GLU A 331 1.72 18.58 9.00
C GLU A 331 2.18 19.88 8.30
N TRP A 332 2.24 19.84 6.97
CA TRP A 332 2.70 20.98 6.15
C TRP A 332 1.73 22.13 6.22
N ARG A 333 2.28 23.36 6.22
CA ARG A 333 1.54 24.63 6.31
C ARG A 333 2.06 25.62 5.28
N ASN A 334 1.13 26.36 4.64
CA ASN A 334 1.47 27.41 3.66
C ASN A 334 2.51 26.93 2.64
N ALA A 335 2.31 25.71 2.13
CA ALA A 335 3.23 25.04 1.23
C ALA A 335 2.77 25.18 -0.23
N PRO A 336 3.69 25.11 -1.20
CA PRO A 336 3.31 24.98 -2.60
C PRO A 336 2.40 23.75 -2.81
N THR A 337 1.47 23.87 -3.74
CA THR A 337 0.63 22.74 -4.14
C THR A 337 1.49 21.62 -4.70
N LEU A 338 1.30 20.41 -4.18
CA LEU A 338 1.90 19.19 -4.69
C LEU A 338 0.93 18.47 -5.63
N SER A 339 1.46 17.49 -6.37
CA SER A 339 0.68 16.58 -7.22
C SER A 339 1.04 15.14 -6.93
N THR A 340 0.08 14.23 -7.07
CA THR A 340 0.32 12.78 -7.10
C THR A 340 1.32 12.36 -8.15
N SER A 341 1.45 13.13 -9.24
CA SER A 341 2.51 12.95 -10.26
C SER A 341 3.95 13.01 -9.69
N GLN A 342 4.14 13.48 -8.46
CA GLN A 342 5.46 13.54 -7.82
C GLN A 342 5.84 12.23 -7.10
N VAL A 343 4.90 11.29 -6.95
CA VAL A 343 5.11 10.06 -6.17
C VAL A 343 6.16 9.17 -6.80
N ALA A 344 6.05 8.86 -8.12
CA ALA A 344 7.01 7.99 -8.82
C ALA A 344 8.45 8.50 -8.67
N ALA A 345 8.69 9.78 -8.95
CA ALA A 345 10.02 10.38 -8.84
C ALA A 345 10.51 10.39 -7.38
N THR A 346 9.61 10.57 -6.42
CA THR A 346 9.95 10.53 -5.00
C THR A 346 10.39 9.13 -4.59
N LEU A 347 9.66 8.08 -4.95
CA LEU A 347 10.04 6.68 -4.70
C LEU A 347 11.40 6.35 -5.30
N ALA A 348 11.58 6.67 -6.59
CA ALA A 348 12.83 6.40 -7.31
C ALA A 348 14.03 7.12 -6.67
N SER A 349 13.86 8.38 -6.28
CA SER A 349 14.92 9.17 -5.64
C SER A 349 15.38 8.57 -4.30
N ARG A 350 14.48 7.92 -3.54
CA ARG A 350 14.84 7.22 -2.28
C ARG A 350 15.71 5.98 -2.55
N MET A 351 15.62 5.43 -3.75
CA MET A 351 16.42 4.30 -4.22
C MET A 351 17.64 4.74 -5.06
N ASN A 352 17.94 6.03 -5.10
CA ASN A 352 19.01 6.66 -5.90
C ASN A 352 18.85 6.43 -7.42
N VAL A 353 17.62 6.37 -7.90
CA VAL A 353 17.27 6.29 -9.33
C VAL A 353 16.66 7.63 -9.76
N ASP A 354 17.12 8.18 -10.87
CA ASP A 354 16.58 9.41 -11.46
C ASP A 354 15.42 9.05 -12.42
N TRP A 355 14.19 9.11 -11.90
CA TRP A 355 12.99 8.89 -12.69
C TRP A 355 12.79 9.94 -13.80
N ASN A 356 13.20 11.17 -13.55
CA ASN A 356 13.02 12.25 -14.52
C ASN A 356 13.99 12.16 -15.72
N ALA A 357 15.05 11.36 -15.64
CA ALA A 357 15.85 11.00 -16.80
C ALA A 357 15.07 10.06 -17.74
N GLU A 358 14.25 9.16 -17.21
CA GLU A 358 13.37 8.26 -17.99
C GLU A 358 12.09 8.98 -18.47
N ARG A 359 11.53 9.82 -17.59
CA ARG A 359 10.26 10.53 -17.75
C ARG A 359 10.42 12.03 -17.50
N PRO A 360 10.91 12.82 -18.48
CA PRO A 360 11.22 14.24 -18.25
C PRO A 360 10.01 15.11 -17.86
N ARG A 361 8.79 14.69 -18.24
CA ARG A 361 7.52 15.37 -17.91
C ARG A 361 6.95 14.98 -16.55
N ALA A 362 7.42 13.91 -15.94
CA ALA A 362 6.98 13.47 -14.65
C ALA A 362 7.21 14.55 -13.57
N GLY A 363 6.36 14.56 -12.55
CA GLY A 363 6.53 15.42 -11.39
C GLY A 363 7.91 15.24 -10.76
N ARG A 364 8.46 16.33 -10.21
CA ARG A 364 9.77 16.30 -9.56
C ARG A 364 9.66 15.66 -8.16
N PRO A 365 10.73 14.98 -7.69
CA PRO A 365 10.69 14.36 -6.36
C PRO A 365 10.45 15.39 -5.26
N ILE A 366 9.72 14.98 -4.23
CA ILE A 366 9.49 15.75 -3.01
C ILE A 366 10.70 15.58 -2.08
N HIS A 367 11.23 16.68 -1.54
CA HIS A 367 12.44 16.72 -0.70
C HIS A 367 12.14 17.21 0.72
#